data_1af07f4f1a5f09a6458c6c5f27915173
#
_entry.id   1af07f4f1a5f09a6458c6c5f27915173
#
_cell.length_a   1.000
_cell.length_b   1.000
_cell.length_c   1.000
_cell.angle_alpha   90.00
_cell.angle_beta   90.00
_cell.angle_gamma   90.00
#
_symmetry.space_group_name_H-M   'P 1'
#
loop_
_entity.id
_entity.type
_entity.pdbx_description
1 polymer ?
#
loop_
_entity_poly.entity_id
_entity_poly.type
_entity_poly.pdbx_seq_one_letter_code
_entity_poly.pdbx_strand_id
1 'polypeptide(L)'
;VQESAEQAGARQVYLIEEPMAAAIGADLPISEPHGNFIVDIGGGTTEAAVISLGGLVVSKSLDIAGDEMDEAVMMHFRRKYNLLIGETTAEEVKIQIGSVFPLKEEKTMEVKGRDQATGLPKTVLITSEEVRQALMEPVQLILDVIKNTLEETPAELAADLVDRGIMLAGGGSLLRGLPDLIRQETELPVHRAADPLSCVALGTGKFLEELDHIDDRRPDFV
;
A
#
# COMPACT_ATOMS: atom_id res chain seq x y z
N VAL A 1 10.14 -19.70 -3.21
CA VAL A 1 8.97 -19.46 -4.09
C VAL A 1 9.07 -20.32 -5.34
N GLN A 2 10.13 -20.18 -6.16
CA GLN A 2 10.28 -20.89 -7.42
C GLN A 2 10.17 -22.41 -7.26
N GLU A 3 10.99 -23.01 -6.39
CA GLU A 3 10.96 -24.47 -6.12
C GLU A 3 9.58 -24.96 -5.65
N SER A 4 8.89 -24.16 -4.80
CA SER A 4 7.56 -24.54 -4.30
C SER A 4 6.51 -24.52 -5.41
N ALA A 5 6.59 -23.56 -6.33
CA ALA A 5 5.69 -23.48 -7.47
C ALA A 5 5.93 -24.62 -8.48
N GLU A 6 7.19 -24.96 -8.76
CA GLU A 6 7.58 -26.10 -9.62
C GLU A 6 7.11 -27.44 -8.99
N GLN A 7 7.29 -27.62 -7.67
CA GLN A 7 6.79 -28.79 -6.95
C GLN A 7 5.26 -28.90 -6.99
N ALA A 8 4.56 -27.76 -7.03
CA ALA A 8 3.10 -27.71 -7.19
C ALA A 8 2.63 -27.98 -8.63
N GLY A 9 3.56 -28.16 -9.58
CA GLY A 9 3.28 -28.55 -10.96
C GLY A 9 3.36 -27.43 -11.99
N ALA A 10 3.91 -26.25 -11.63
CA ALA A 10 4.18 -25.19 -12.61
C ALA A 10 5.25 -25.65 -13.60
N ARG A 11 5.03 -25.41 -14.91
CA ARG A 11 5.99 -25.78 -15.97
C ARG A 11 7.14 -24.78 -16.07
N GLN A 12 6.83 -23.52 -15.84
CA GLN A 12 7.79 -22.41 -15.82
C GLN A 12 7.40 -21.45 -14.73
N VAL A 13 8.37 -20.85 -14.06
CA VAL A 13 8.16 -19.89 -12.97
C VAL A 13 9.05 -18.67 -13.22
N TYR A 14 8.44 -17.52 -13.30
CA TYR A 14 9.12 -16.23 -13.42
C TYR A 14 8.90 -15.43 -12.13
N LEU A 15 9.95 -14.79 -11.66
CA LEU A 15 9.89 -13.89 -10.51
C LEU A 15 9.91 -12.46 -11.02
N ILE A 16 9.04 -11.63 -10.46
CA ILE A 16 8.98 -10.19 -10.68
C ILE A 16 8.94 -9.49 -9.33
N GLU A 17 9.58 -8.36 -9.20
CA GLU A 17 9.50 -7.53 -8.01
C GLU A 17 8.08 -6.97 -7.86
N GLU A 18 7.56 -6.99 -6.63
CA GLU A 18 6.20 -6.58 -6.32
C GLU A 18 5.89 -5.14 -6.77
N PRO A 19 6.76 -4.12 -6.51
CA PRO A 19 6.50 -2.76 -6.99
C PRO A 19 6.51 -2.65 -8.53
N MET A 20 7.27 -3.51 -9.23
CA MET A 20 7.22 -3.57 -10.69
C MET A 20 5.87 -4.12 -11.16
N ALA A 21 5.39 -5.19 -10.55
CA ALA A 21 4.08 -5.75 -10.85
C ALA A 21 2.97 -4.73 -10.54
N ALA A 22 3.03 -4.05 -9.38
CA ALA A 22 2.08 -3.00 -9.02
C ALA A 22 2.05 -1.86 -10.06
N ALA A 23 3.21 -1.42 -10.55
CA ALA A 23 3.32 -0.37 -11.56
C ALA A 23 2.75 -0.78 -12.93
N ILE A 24 3.01 -2.01 -13.38
CA ILE A 24 2.41 -2.58 -14.60
C ILE A 24 0.89 -2.67 -14.46
N GLY A 25 0.41 -3.14 -13.30
CA GLY A 25 -1.02 -3.25 -13.03
C GLY A 25 -1.73 -1.90 -12.95
N ALA A 26 -1.03 -0.86 -12.49
CA ALA A 26 -1.51 0.52 -12.44
C ALA A 26 -1.37 1.26 -13.79
N ASP A 27 -0.97 0.59 -14.87
CA ASP A 27 -0.77 1.15 -16.21
C ASP A 27 0.27 2.30 -16.26
N LEU A 28 1.28 2.25 -15.40
CA LEU A 28 2.38 3.22 -15.48
C LEU A 28 3.26 2.95 -16.72
N PRO A 29 3.72 4.00 -17.42
CA PRO A 29 4.56 3.87 -18.60
C PRO A 29 6.02 3.55 -18.22
N ILE A 30 6.25 2.39 -17.61
CA ILE A 30 7.52 1.98 -17.01
C ILE A 30 8.67 1.84 -18.00
N SER A 31 8.37 1.59 -19.29
CA SER A 31 9.37 1.42 -20.34
C SER A 31 9.95 2.76 -20.87
N GLU A 32 9.34 3.89 -20.52
CA GLU A 32 9.78 5.21 -20.91
C GLU A 32 11.01 5.67 -20.09
N PRO A 33 11.86 6.55 -20.64
CA PRO A 33 13.03 7.10 -19.95
C PRO A 33 12.65 8.21 -18.96
N HIS A 34 11.61 8.00 -18.18
CA HIS A 34 11.08 8.94 -17.19
C HIS A 34 10.91 8.25 -15.85
N GLY A 35 10.96 9.05 -14.77
CA GLY A 35 10.68 8.55 -13.42
C GLY A 35 9.19 8.26 -13.24
N ASN A 36 8.88 7.04 -12.79
CA ASN A 36 7.55 6.61 -12.37
C ASN A 36 7.65 6.16 -10.93
N PHE A 37 6.93 6.81 -10.02
CA PHE A 37 6.94 6.48 -8.60
C PHE A 37 5.67 5.72 -8.22
N ILE A 38 5.83 4.50 -7.76
CA ILE A 38 4.77 3.65 -7.24
C ILE A 38 4.96 3.46 -5.73
N VAL A 39 3.87 3.52 -4.98
CA VAL A 39 3.80 3.14 -3.57
C VAL A 39 2.69 2.12 -3.42
N ASP A 40 3.06 0.90 -3.11
CA ASP A 40 2.14 -0.19 -2.84
C ASP A 40 2.02 -0.40 -1.33
N ILE A 41 0.81 -0.23 -0.80
CA ILE A 41 0.52 -0.41 0.63
C ILE A 41 -0.41 -1.60 0.77
N GLY A 42 0.17 -2.75 1.07
CA GLY A 42 -0.54 -4.01 1.23
C GLY A 42 -1.16 -4.21 2.62
N GLY A 43 -1.29 -5.47 3.03
CA GLY A 43 -1.65 -5.86 4.40
C GLY A 43 -0.45 -5.74 5.34
N GLY A 44 0.64 -6.48 5.07
CA GLY A 44 1.83 -6.55 5.94
C GLY A 44 3.02 -5.70 5.47
N THR A 45 3.06 -5.28 4.19
CA THR A 45 4.20 -4.54 3.63
C THR A 45 3.78 -3.28 2.91
N THR A 46 4.64 -2.26 3.00
CA THR A 46 4.61 -1.08 2.14
C THR A 46 5.87 -1.04 1.31
N GLU A 47 5.71 -0.94 -0.01
CA GLU A 47 6.82 -0.82 -0.95
C GLU A 47 6.74 0.51 -1.70
N ALA A 48 7.86 1.23 -1.73
CA ALA A 48 7.99 2.48 -2.46
C ALA A 48 9.14 2.35 -3.47
N ALA A 49 8.86 2.56 -4.75
CA ALA A 49 9.86 2.40 -5.79
C ALA A 49 9.75 3.44 -6.90
N VAL A 50 10.90 3.86 -7.42
CA VAL A 50 11.02 4.65 -8.64
C VAL A 50 11.51 3.75 -9.76
N ILE A 51 10.78 3.74 -10.86
CA ILE A 51 10.98 2.88 -12.03
C ILE A 51 11.25 3.75 -13.25
N SER A 52 12.24 3.36 -14.06
CA SER A 52 12.53 4.00 -15.35
C SER A 52 13.14 2.96 -16.29
N LEU A 53 12.83 3.04 -17.59
CA LEU A 53 13.35 2.13 -18.62
C LEU A 53 13.17 0.64 -18.28
N GLY A 54 12.07 0.28 -17.65
CA GLY A 54 11.74 -1.09 -17.25
C GLY A 54 12.55 -1.64 -16.08
N GLY A 55 13.30 -0.80 -15.36
CA GLY A 55 14.10 -1.18 -14.20
C GLY A 55 13.77 -0.42 -12.95
N LEU A 56 13.95 -1.06 -11.77
CA LEU A 56 13.91 -0.38 -10.48
C LEU A 56 15.17 0.47 -10.31
N VAL A 57 14.99 1.77 -10.10
CA VAL A 57 16.10 2.71 -9.85
C VAL A 57 16.35 2.86 -8.36
N VAL A 58 15.28 3.05 -7.59
CA VAL A 58 15.27 3.06 -6.12
C VAL A 58 14.11 2.21 -5.69
N SER A 59 14.31 1.37 -4.67
CA SER A 59 13.23 0.59 -4.06
C SER A 59 13.48 0.46 -2.57
N LYS A 60 12.43 0.66 -1.79
CA LYS A 60 12.42 0.47 -0.34
C LYS A 60 11.19 -0.33 0.05
N SER A 61 11.37 -1.23 1.01
CA SER A 61 10.30 -2.03 1.61
C SER A 61 10.28 -1.78 3.12
N LEU A 62 9.09 -1.81 3.70
CA LEU A 62 8.81 -1.64 5.11
C LEU A 62 7.75 -2.65 5.53
N ASP A 63 8.01 -3.39 6.62
CA ASP A 63 7.05 -4.35 7.22
C ASP A 63 6.03 -3.61 8.10
N ILE A 64 5.38 -2.58 7.55
CA ILE A 64 4.31 -1.79 8.17
C ILE A 64 3.30 -1.42 7.09
N ALA A 65 2.05 -1.84 7.24
CA ALA A 65 0.97 -1.56 6.30
C ALA A 65 -0.42 -1.67 6.96
N GLY A 66 -1.37 -2.33 6.33
CA GLY A 66 -2.77 -2.43 6.78
C GLY A 66 -2.94 -3.12 8.13
N ASP A 67 -2.13 -4.16 8.41
CA ASP A 67 -2.23 -4.98 9.62
C ASP A 67 -1.73 -4.19 10.85
N GLU A 68 -0.64 -3.43 10.72
CA GLU A 68 -0.14 -2.55 11.79
C GLU A 68 -1.09 -1.38 12.06
N MET A 69 -1.81 -0.93 11.03
CA MET A 69 -2.89 0.05 11.22
C MET A 69 -4.04 -0.56 12.07
N ASP A 70 -4.42 -1.81 11.84
CA ASP A 70 -5.43 -2.51 12.61
C ASP A 70 -4.96 -2.76 14.05
N GLU A 71 -3.70 -3.15 14.22
CA GLU A 71 -3.09 -3.30 15.53
C GLU A 71 -3.08 -1.96 16.31
N ALA A 72 -2.77 -0.86 15.66
CA ALA A 72 -2.81 0.48 16.27
C ALA A 72 -4.22 0.83 16.75
N VAL A 73 -5.26 0.50 15.98
CA VAL A 73 -6.67 0.65 16.39
C VAL A 73 -6.99 -0.24 17.58
N MET A 74 -6.61 -1.54 17.57
CA MET A 74 -6.80 -2.44 18.72
C MET A 74 -6.13 -1.92 19.99
N MET A 75 -4.90 -1.42 19.85
CA MET A 75 -4.15 -0.84 20.98
C MET A 75 -4.81 0.41 21.54
N HIS A 76 -5.39 1.26 20.66
CA HIS A 76 -6.17 2.43 21.10
C HIS A 76 -7.38 2.03 21.95
N PHE A 77 -8.18 1.05 21.51
CA PHE A 77 -9.31 0.53 22.27
C PHE A 77 -8.88 -0.06 23.61
N ARG A 78 -7.78 -0.79 23.61
CA ARG A 78 -7.23 -1.38 24.84
C ARG A 78 -6.79 -0.31 25.85
N ARG A 79 -6.05 0.71 25.38
CA ARG A 79 -5.49 1.75 26.24
C ARG A 79 -6.56 2.71 26.77
N LYS A 80 -7.45 3.18 25.90
CA LYS A 80 -8.42 4.22 26.24
C LYS A 80 -9.68 3.70 26.90
N TYR A 81 -10.19 2.58 26.41
CA TYR A 81 -11.50 2.05 26.79
C TYR A 81 -11.42 0.78 27.66
N ASN A 82 -10.21 0.24 27.86
CA ASN A 82 -9.98 -1.05 28.48
C ASN A 82 -10.79 -2.16 27.79
N LEU A 83 -10.95 -2.04 26.47
CA LEU A 83 -11.77 -2.89 25.61
C LEU A 83 -10.87 -3.74 24.70
N LEU A 84 -11.09 -5.05 24.68
CA LEU A 84 -10.48 -5.97 23.75
C LEU A 84 -11.42 -6.16 22.55
N ILE A 85 -10.91 -5.85 21.35
CA ILE A 85 -11.55 -6.13 20.06
C ILE A 85 -10.66 -7.04 19.23
N GLY A 86 -11.23 -7.76 18.26
CA GLY A 86 -10.47 -8.59 17.32
C GLY A 86 -10.00 -7.80 16.10
N GLU A 87 -9.07 -8.39 15.35
CA GLU A 87 -8.51 -7.82 14.10
C GLU A 87 -9.61 -7.44 13.11
N THR A 88 -10.54 -8.33 12.82
CA THR A 88 -11.67 -8.03 11.91
C THR A 88 -12.46 -6.80 12.33
N THR A 89 -12.70 -6.62 13.64
CA THR A 89 -13.40 -5.44 14.15
C THR A 89 -12.55 -4.18 14.00
N ALA A 90 -11.24 -4.26 14.23
CA ALA A 90 -10.32 -3.15 14.04
C ALA A 90 -10.26 -2.71 12.57
N GLU A 91 -10.17 -3.67 11.65
CA GLU A 91 -10.23 -3.43 10.21
C GLU A 91 -11.56 -2.77 9.79
N GLU A 92 -12.70 -3.26 10.30
CA GLU A 92 -14.00 -2.63 10.06
C GLU A 92 -14.03 -1.17 10.52
N VAL A 93 -13.49 -0.86 11.72
CA VAL A 93 -13.37 0.51 12.23
C VAL A 93 -12.50 1.36 11.31
N LYS A 94 -11.33 0.87 10.91
CA LYS A 94 -10.42 1.53 9.97
C LYS A 94 -11.14 1.83 8.65
N ILE A 95 -11.82 0.86 8.06
CA ILE A 95 -12.52 1.01 6.77
C ILE A 95 -13.70 1.96 6.89
N GLN A 96 -14.52 1.87 7.95
CA GLN A 96 -15.77 2.63 8.04
C GLN A 96 -15.58 4.08 8.44
N ILE A 97 -14.70 4.34 9.41
CA ILE A 97 -14.51 5.70 9.97
C ILE A 97 -13.05 6.16 10.03
N GLY A 98 -12.08 5.30 9.69
CA GLY A 98 -10.66 5.68 9.66
C GLY A 98 -10.37 6.76 8.64
N SER A 99 -9.47 7.68 9.00
CA SER A 99 -8.92 8.69 8.11
C SER A 99 -7.59 9.18 8.68
N VAL A 100 -6.72 9.70 7.83
CA VAL A 100 -5.44 10.31 8.24
C VAL A 100 -5.39 11.81 7.94
N PHE A 101 -6.48 12.34 7.45
CA PHE A 101 -6.68 13.76 7.21
C PHE A 101 -8.03 14.20 7.80
N PRO A 102 -8.20 15.43 8.28
CA PRO A 102 -9.47 15.91 8.81
C PRO A 102 -10.62 15.69 7.83
N LEU A 103 -11.72 15.10 8.31
CA LEU A 103 -12.92 14.93 7.52
C LEU A 103 -13.76 16.22 7.55
N LYS A 104 -14.55 16.48 6.53
CA LYS A 104 -15.52 17.58 6.51
C LYS A 104 -16.57 17.40 7.62
N GLU A 105 -16.97 16.17 7.85
CA GLU A 105 -17.86 15.75 8.92
C GLU A 105 -17.23 14.54 9.59
N GLU A 106 -16.92 14.68 10.87
CA GLU A 106 -16.39 13.59 11.68
C GLU A 106 -17.47 12.52 11.87
N LYS A 107 -17.05 11.26 11.86
CA LYS A 107 -17.93 10.10 11.98
C LYS A 107 -17.82 9.47 13.34
N THR A 108 -18.85 8.75 13.73
CA THR A 108 -18.87 7.94 14.95
C THR A 108 -19.30 6.51 14.63
N MET A 109 -18.85 5.56 15.43
CA MET A 109 -19.19 4.14 15.29
C MET A 109 -19.31 3.50 16.66
N GLU A 110 -20.37 2.71 16.89
CA GLU A 110 -20.47 1.84 18.06
C GLU A 110 -19.65 0.57 17.82
N VAL A 111 -18.75 0.28 18.76
CA VAL A 111 -17.88 -0.90 18.69
C VAL A 111 -18.11 -1.76 19.92
N LYS A 112 -18.30 -3.06 19.68
CA LYS A 112 -18.52 -4.06 20.71
C LYS A 112 -17.25 -4.87 20.93
N GLY A 113 -16.93 -5.13 22.18
CA GLY A 113 -15.78 -5.93 22.57
C GLY A 113 -15.95 -6.50 23.96
N ARG A 114 -14.86 -7.00 24.51
CA ARG A 114 -14.81 -7.54 25.87
C ARG A 114 -14.05 -6.57 26.78
N ASP A 115 -14.69 -6.13 27.84
CA ASP A 115 -14.03 -5.35 28.88
C ASP A 115 -12.92 -6.17 29.55
N GLN A 116 -11.71 -5.65 29.57
CA GLN A 116 -10.52 -6.37 30.03
C GLN A 116 -10.53 -6.62 31.55
N ALA A 117 -11.17 -5.74 32.33
CA ALA A 117 -11.21 -5.87 33.77
C ALA A 117 -12.28 -6.85 34.26
N THR A 118 -13.46 -6.81 33.64
CA THR A 118 -14.62 -7.63 34.07
C THR A 118 -14.80 -8.90 33.25
N GLY A 119 -14.22 -8.95 32.05
CA GLY A 119 -14.42 -10.03 31.10
C GLY A 119 -15.79 -10.00 30.38
N LEU A 120 -16.64 -9.02 30.68
CA LEU A 120 -18.00 -8.93 30.15
C LEU A 120 -18.05 -8.20 28.80
N PRO A 121 -19.07 -8.46 27.97
CA PRO A 121 -19.32 -7.68 26.78
C PRO A 121 -19.57 -6.19 27.12
N LYS A 122 -18.99 -5.31 26.32
CA LYS A 122 -19.11 -3.85 26.45
C LYS A 122 -19.18 -3.20 25.09
N THR A 123 -19.98 -2.15 24.98
CA THR A 123 -20.08 -1.30 23.79
C THR A 123 -19.49 0.08 24.10
N VAL A 124 -18.70 0.62 23.18
CA VAL A 124 -18.17 1.98 23.26
C VAL A 124 -18.45 2.72 21.96
N LEU A 125 -18.61 4.03 22.03
CA LEU A 125 -18.71 4.91 20.90
C LEU A 125 -17.32 5.50 20.62
N ILE A 126 -16.79 5.31 19.40
CA ILE A 126 -15.52 5.89 18.95
C ILE A 126 -15.76 6.91 17.84
N THR A 127 -14.89 7.90 17.74
CA THR A 127 -14.93 8.93 16.69
C THR A 127 -13.83 8.71 15.64
N SER A 128 -14.05 9.20 14.43
CA SER A 128 -13.03 9.19 13.37
C SER A 128 -11.79 10.00 13.74
N GLU A 129 -11.91 11.02 14.56
CA GLU A 129 -10.77 11.78 15.10
C GLU A 129 -9.87 10.90 15.99
N GLU A 130 -10.47 10.07 16.84
CA GLU A 130 -9.73 9.14 17.69
C GLU A 130 -9.04 8.05 16.89
N VAL A 131 -9.72 7.51 15.87
CA VAL A 131 -9.11 6.54 14.95
C VAL A 131 -7.96 7.16 14.19
N ARG A 132 -8.09 8.41 13.74
CA ARG A 132 -7.01 9.18 13.11
C ARG A 132 -5.78 9.27 14.02
N GLN A 133 -5.98 9.60 15.30
CA GLN A 133 -4.88 9.66 16.26
C GLN A 133 -4.18 8.31 16.43
N ALA A 134 -4.94 7.21 16.44
CA ALA A 134 -4.37 5.87 16.53
C ALA A 134 -3.53 5.51 15.28
N LEU A 135 -3.99 5.90 14.08
CA LEU A 135 -3.36 5.55 12.81
C LEU A 135 -2.09 6.38 12.49
N MET A 136 -1.86 7.49 13.20
CA MET A 136 -0.75 8.40 12.85
C MET A 136 0.62 7.76 12.98
N GLU A 137 0.84 6.86 13.95
CA GLU A 137 2.14 6.22 14.16
C GLU A 137 2.54 5.33 12.95
N PRO A 138 1.76 4.31 12.54
CA PRO A 138 2.11 3.51 11.36
C PRO A 138 2.12 4.34 10.07
N VAL A 139 1.23 5.30 9.90
CA VAL A 139 1.19 6.15 8.70
C VAL A 139 2.42 7.05 8.60
N GLN A 140 2.95 7.56 9.73
CA GLN A 140 4.18 8.36 9.71
C GLN A 140 5.36 7.54 9.20
N LEU A 141 5.48 6.27 9.61
CA LEU A 141 6.54 5.38 9.13
C LEU A 141 6.44 5.12 7.61
N ILE A 142 5.21 5.00 7.09
CA ILE A 142 4.97 4.91 5.64
C ILE A 142 5.40 6.21 4.93
N LEU A 143 5.06 7.38 5.47
CA LEU A 143 5.50 8.67 4.93
C LEU A 143 7.03 8.80 4.90
N ASP A 144 7.69 8.33 5.95
CA ASP A 144 9.15 8.36 6.03
C ASP A 144 9.81 7.48 4.94
N VAL A 145 9.24 6.30 4.64
CA VAL A 145 9.71 5.47 3.52
C VAL A 145 9.52 6.17 2.18
N ILE A 146 8.37 6.81 1.95
CA ILE A 146 8.12 7.58 0.73
C ILE A 146 9.15 8.70 0.58
N LYS A 147 9.39 9.49 1.63
CA LYS A 147 10.38 10.59 1.62
C LYS A 147 11.79 10.08 1.39
N ASN A 148 12.20 9.03 2.09
CA ASN A 148 13.52 8.41 1.93
C ASN A 148 13.74 7.87 0.51
N THR A 149 12.68 7.38 -0.15
CA THR A 149 12.75 6.93 -1.55
C THR A 149 12.96 8.11 -2.49
N LEU A 150 12.26 9.23 -2.24
CA LEU A 150 12.44 10.48 -3.01
C LEU A 150 13.84 11.06 -2.83
N GLU A 151 14.38 11.07 -1.61
CA GLU A 151 15.71 11.59 -1.31
C GLU A 151 16.83 10.81 -2.02
N GLU A 152 16.66 9.51 -2.22
CA GLU A 152 17.62 8.65 -2.94
C GLU A 152 17.40 8.64 -4.45
N THR A 153 16.31 9.24 -4.94
CA THR A 153 15.99 9.29 -6.37
C THR A 153 16.94 10.24 -7.09
N PRO A 154 17.56 9.82 -8.22
CA PRO A 154 18.39 10.71 -9.05
C PRO A 154 17.63 11.97 -9.47
N ALA A 155 18.35 13.11 -9.48
CA ALA A 155 17.75 14.42 -9.69
C ALA A 155 16.92 14.54 -10.99
N GLU A 156 17.38 13.90 -12.06
CA GLU A 156 16.70 13.91 -13.36
C GLU A 156 15.34 13.20 -13.29
N LEU A 157 15.27 12.06 -12.58
CA LEU A 157 14.02 11.31 -12.40
C LEU A 157 13.13 11.98 -11.36
N ALA A 158 13.71 12.59 -10.31
CA ALA A 158 12.94 13.35 -9.33
C ALA A 158 12.24 14.57 -9.98
N ALA A 159 12.85 15.19 -10.98
CA ALA A 159 12.24 16.27 -11.75
C ALA A 159 10.98 15.81 -12.49
N ASP A 160 10.96 14.60 -13.04
CA ASP A 160 9.78 14.03 -13.71
C ASP A 160 8.60 13.87 -12.74
N LEU A 161 8.88 13.57 -11.46
CA LEU A 161 7.85 13.34 -10.45
C LEU A 161 7.08 14.61 -10.06
N VAL A 162 7.61 15.80 -10.35
CA VAL A 162 6.90 17.07 -10.12
C VAL A 162 5.61 17.13 -10.94
N ASP A 163 5.65 16.63 -12.16
CA ASP A 163 4.49 16.58 -13.05
C ASP A 163 3.73 15.25 -12.98
N ARG A 164 4.44 14.13 -12.88
CA ARG A 164 3.86 12.77 -12.90
C ARG A 164 3.31 12.34 -11.54
N GLY A 165 3.93 12.81 -10.46
CA GLY A 165 3.51 12.51 -9.09
C GLY A 165 3.79 11.09 -8.63
N ILE A 166 3.06 10.72 -7.59
CA ILE A 166 3.14 9.41 -6.93
C ILE A 166 1.87 8.62 -7.24
N MET A 167 2.02 7.39 -7.70
CA MET A 167 0.91 6.45 -7.88
C MET A 167 0.78 5.57 -6.63
N LEU A 168 -0.42 5.43 -6.11
CA LEU A 168 -0.74 4.57 -4.96
C LEU A 168 -1.45 3.31 -5.41
N ALA A 169 -0.96 2.17 -4.95
CA ALA A 169 -1.54 0.83 -5.10
C ALA A 169 -1.73 0.17 -3.72
N GLY A 170 -2.30 -1.03 -3.70
CA GLY A 170 -2.56 -1.81 -2.49
C GLY A 170 -3.81 -1.34 -1.73
N GLY A 171 -4.32 -2.22 -0.88
CA GLY A 171 -5.54 -1.98 -0.08
C GLY A 171 -5.38 -0.85 0.94
N GLY A 172 -4.19 -0.69 1.53
CA GLY A 172 -3.87 0.40 2.46
C GLY A 172 -3.98 1.79 1.84
N SER A 173 -3.78 1.91 0.52
CA SER A 173 -3.96 3.17 -0.22
C SER A 173 -5.39 3.71 -0.21
N LEU A 174 -6.37 2.85 0.13
CA LEU A 174 -7.78 3.23 0.24
C LEU A 174 -8.10 4.02 1.52
N LEU A 175 -7.16 4.10 2.46
CA LEU A 175 -7.35 4.86 3.69
C LEU A 175 -7.66 6.33 3.37
N ARG A 176 -8.75 6.84 3.99
CA ARG A 176 -9.25 8.20 3.69
C ARG A 176 -8.24 9.26 4.06
N GLY A 177 -8.02 10.19 3.14
CA GLY A 177 -7.11 11.32 3.32
C GLY A 177 -5.63 10.97 3.13
N LEU A 178 -5.28 9.71 2.87
CA LEU A 178 -3.89 9.33 2.64
C LEU A 178 -3.26 10.04 1.44
N PRO A 179 -3.93 10.14 0.26
CA PRO A 179 -3.39 10.91 -0.85
C PRO A 179 -3.19 12.40 -0.50
N ASP A 180 -4.09 12.98 0.29
CA ASP A 180 -3.99 14.39 0.69
C ASP A 180 -2.84 14.62 1.65
N LEU A 181 -2.63 13.70 2.59
CA LEU A 181 -1.52 13.73 3.53
C LEU A 181 -0.17 13.57 2.81
N ILE A 182 -0.04 12.59 1.92
CA ILE A 182 1.19 12.39 1.13
C ILE A 182 1.47 13.64 0.27
N ARG A 183 0.45 14.21 -0.38
CA ARG A 183 0.59 15.45 -1.17
C ARG A 183 1.06 16.63 -0.32
N GLN A 184 0.53 16.77 0.90
CA GLN A 184 0.96 17.82 1.83
C GLN A 184 2.43 17.64 2.24
N GLU A 185 2.84 16.40 2.48
CA GLU A 185 4.17 16.08 3.00
C GLU A 185 5.28 16.03 1.93
N THR A 186 4.92 15.81 0.66
CA THR A 186 5.87 15.68 -0.46
C THR A 186 5.79 16.83 -1.46
N GLU A 187 4.73 17.62 -1.42
CA GLU A 187 4.40 18.66 -2.43
C GLU A 187 4.24 18.14 -3.87
N LEU A 188 4.14 16.80 -4.03
CA LEU A 188 3.95 16.15 -5.33
C LEU A 188 2.47 15.83 -5.58
N PRO A 189 2.03 15.77 -6.86
CA PRO A 189 0.74 15.17 -7.20
C PRO A 189 0.66 13.73 -6.69
N VAL A 190 -0.51 13.33 -6.21
CA VAL A 190 -0.73 11.95 -5.73
C VAL A 190 -1.98 11.40 -6.40
N HIS A 191 -1.83 10.26 -7.04
CA HIS A 191 -2.88 9.54 -7.75
C HIS A 191 -3.09 8.18 -7.11
N ARG A 192 -4.27 7.63 -7.23
CA ARG A 192 -4.56 6.26 -6.83
C ARG A 192 -4.90 5.47 -8.09
N ALA A 193 -4.39 4.24 -8.18
CA ALA A 193 -4.75 3.31 -9.24
C ALA A 193 -6.28 3.10 -9.29
N ALA A 194 -6.81 2.77 -10.45
CA ALA A 194 -8.25 2.58 -10.64
C ALA A 194 -8.78 1.42 -9.77
N ASP A 195 -8.01 0.35 -9.67
CA ASP A 195 -8.26 -0.79 -8.78
C ASP A 195 -6.98 -1.12 -7.98
N PRO A 196 -6.74 -0.41 -6.87
CA PRO A 196 -5.48 -0.56 -6.14
C PRO A 196 -5.29 -1.94 -5.50
N LEU A 197 -6.37 -2.65 -5.16
CA LEU A 197 -6.31 -3.99 -4.60
C LEU A 197 -5.82 -5.05 -5.59
N SER A 198 -6.05 -4.84 -6.87
CA SER A 198 -5.74 -5.82 -7.91
C SER A 198 -4.46 -5.51 -8.69
N CYS A 199 -3.77 -4.38 -8.43
CA CYS A 199 -2.63 -3.93 -9.22
C CYS A 199 -1.55 -5.01 -9.38
N VAL A 200 -1.10 -5.62 -8.29
CA VAL A 200 -0.05 -6.66 -8.33
C VAL A 200 -0.50 -7.87 -9.15
N ALA A 201 -1.73 -8.35 -8.92
CA ALA A 201 -2.28 -9.49 -9.64
C ALA A 201 -2.46 -9.21 -11.14
N LEU A 202 -2.97 -8.03 -11.48
CA LEU A 202 -3.13 -7.60 -12.87
C LEU A 202 -1.77 -7.41 -13.56
N GLY A 203 -0.81 -6.83 -12.84
CA GLY A 203 0.55 -6.62 -13.35
C GLY A 203 1.29 -7.92 -13.63
N THR A 204 1.19 -8.91 -12.73
CA THR A 204 1.76 -10.24 -12.96
C THR A 204 1.11 -10.93 -14.16
N GLY A 205 -0.21 -10.78 -14.35
CA GLY A 205 -0.92 -11.28 -15.53
C GLY A 205 -0.43 -10.65 -16.83
N LYS A 206 -0.35 -9.31 -16.88
CA LYS A 206 0.17 -8.58 -18.06
C LYS A 206 1.61 -8.96 -18.38
N PHE A 207 2.44 -9.09 -17.34
CA PHE A 207 3.83 -9.52 -17.51
C PHE A 207 3.94 -10.92 -18.13
N LEU A 208 3.10 -11.87 -17.72
CA LEU A 208 3.06 -13.21 -18.33
C LEU A 208 2.62 -13.16 -19.80
N GLU A 209 1.62 -12.36 -20.16
CA GLU A 209 1.18 -12.18 -21.55
C GLU A 209 2.31 -11.60 -22.44
N GLU A 210 3.11 -10.67 -21.91
CA GLU A 210 4.27 -10.13 -22.63
C GLU A 210 5.36 -11.17 -22.83
N LEU A 211 5.64 -12.04 -21.86
CA LEU A 211 6.62 -13.13 -21.99
C LEU A 211 6.22 -14.12 -23.06
N ASP A 212 4.95 -14.52 -23.15
CA ASP A 212 4.47 -15.42 -24.20
C ASP A 212 4.71 -14.82 -25.61
N HIS A 213 4.54 -13.50 -25.76
CA HIS A 213 4.83 -12.81 -27.02
C HIS A 213 6.32 -12.68 -27.33
N ILE A 214 7.20 -12.71 -26.34
CA ILE A 214 8.65 -12.68 -26.51
C ILE A 214 9.18 -14.06 -26.94
N ASP A 215 8.69 -15.14 -26.34
CA ASP A 215 9.08 -16.51 -26.69
C ASP A 215 8.64 -16.89 -28.13
N ASP A 216 7.47 -16.45 -28.58
CA ASP A 216 7.01 -16.64 -29.97
C ASP A 216 7.87 -15.89 -31.01
N ARG A 217 8.66 -14.91 -30.59
CA ARG A 217 9.55 -14.11 -31.49
C ARG A 217 11.00 -14.57 -31.50
N ARG A 218 11.37 -15.57 -30.69
CA ARG A 218 12.71 -16.15 -30.79
C ARG A 218 12.78 -17.02 -32.06
N PRO A 219 13.52 -16.61 -33.12
CA PRO A 219 13.81 -17.52 -34.21
C PRO A 219 14.67 -18.64 -33.62
N ASP A 220 14.32 -19.89 -33.99
CA ASP A 220 15.09 -21.09 -33.72
C ASP A 220 16.57 -20.85 -34.11
N PHE A 221 17.41 -20.49 -33.17
CA PHE A 221 18.85 -20.60 -33.33
C PHE A 221 19.23 -22.05 -33.03
N VAL A 222 19.27 -22.83 -34.11
CA VAL A 222 19.94 -24.11 -34.20
C VAL A 222 21.45 -23.90 -34.13
#